data_b094aa000b95fb796156c8ab7922439c
#
_entry.id   b094aa000b95fb796156c8ab7922439c
#
_cell.length_a   1.000
_cell.length_b   1.000
_cell.length_c   1.000
_cell.angle_alpha   90.00
_cell.angle_beta   90.00
_cell.angle_gamma   90.00
#
_symmetry.space_group_name_H-M   'P 1'
#
loop_
_entity.id
_entity.type
_entity.pdbx_description
1 polymer ?
#
loop_
_entity_poly.entity_id
_entity_poly.type
_entity_poly.pdbx_seq_one_letter_code
_entity_poly.pdbx_strand_id
1 'polypeptide(L)'
;MNRVLSSSDPNVFRTNFINSIKNQFDIDDIAINVEKSVFNFTIRECTFRQIVKKWKNPQFCEIYLSRMRTLLVNLKSNQQFLDQVKTKQITPETLAIMTHQEMSPEQWRERIERKIKIDQSHFQTNIEASTDMFTCKKCKSKRCTFYEMQTRSADEPATIFITCLDCGKSWRN
;
A
#
# COMPACT_ATOMS: atom_id res chain seq x y z
N MET A 1 11.35 -1.87 -22.31
CA MET A 1 9.89 -1.66 -22.30
C MET A 1 9.46 -0.22 -22.60
N ASN A 2 10.39 0.72 -22.68
CA ASN A 2 10.12 2.19 -22.86
C ASN A 2 9.95 2.65 -24.33
N ARG A 3 10.05 1.76 -25.32
CA ARG A 3 10.00 2.15 -26.75
C ARG A 3 8.61 2.16 -27.40
N VAL A 4 7.58 1.63 -26.74
CA VAL A 4 6.23 1.48 -27.34
C VAL A 4 5.37 2.74 -27.18
N LEU A 5 5.70 3.63 -26.24
CA LEU A 5 4.86 4.80 -25.91
C LEU A 5 5.17 6.06 -26.73
N SER A 6 6.26 6.08 -27.52
CA SER A 6 6.68 7.29 -28.20
C SER A 6 6.09 7.49 -29.59
N SER A 7 5.35 6.51 -30.14
CA SER A 7 4.87 6.54 -31.54
C SER A 7 3.38 6.26 -31.73
N SER A 8 2.60 6.02 -30.67
CA SER A 8 1.17 5.74 -30.81
C SER A 8 0.33 6.96 -30.48
N ASP A 9 -0.63 7.27 -31.38
CA ASP A 9 -1.65 8.29 -31.12
C ASP A 9 -2.38 7.95 -29.80
N PRO A 10 -2.51 8.89 -28.85
CA PRO A 10 -3.22 8.69 -27.60
C PRO A 10 -4.63 8.13 -27.76
N ASN A 11 -5.32 8.51 -28.82
CA ASN A 11 -6.67 8.04 -29.11
C ASN A 11 -6.69 6.55 -29.48
N VAL A 12 -5.75 6.10 -30.29
CA VAL A 12 -5.61 4.68 -30.64
C VAL A 12 -5.34 3.84 -29.39
N PHE A 13 -4.50 4.34 -28.51
CA PHE A 13 -4.17 3.67 -27.26
C PHE A 13 -5.38 3.53 -26.32
N ARG A 14 -6.16 4.59 -26.15
CA ARG A 14 -7.41 4.60 -25.37
C ARG A 14 -8.45 3.65 -25.95
N THR A 15 -8.63 3.69 -27.29
CA THR A 15 -9.54 2.80 -28.00
C THR A 15 -9.17 1.34 -27.84
N ASN A 16 -7.88 1.00 -27.91
CA ASN A 16 -7.39 -0.36 -27.68
C ASN A 16 -7.71 -0.87 -26.27
N PHE A 17 -7.66 -0.01 -25.27
CA PHE A 17 -8.04 -0.38 -23.92
C PHE A 17 -9.55 -0.64 -23.81
N ILE A 18 -10.37 0.22 -24.35
CA ILE A 18 -11.83 0.03 -24.40
C ILE A 18 -12.17 -1.30 -25.06
N ASN A 19 -11.54 -1.59 -26.21
CA ASN A 19 -11.75 -2.83 -26.93
C ASN A 19 -11.26 -4.06 -26.11
N SER A 20 -10.18 -3.91 -25.36
CA SER A 20 -9.70 -4.99 -24.48
C SER A 20 -10.69 -5.31 -23.36
N ILE A 21 -11.33 -4.30 -22.77
CA ILE A 21 -12.38 -4.51 -21.76
C ILE A 21 -13.59 -5.19 -22.41
N LYS A 22 -14.06 -4.68 -23.55
CA LYS A 22 -15.21 -5.24 -24.27
C LYS A 22 -15.02 -6.71 -24.61
N ASN A 23 -13.92 -7.02 -25.28
CA ASN A 23 -13.66 -8.35 -25.80
C ASN A 23 -13.35 -9.40 -24.71
N GLN A 24 -12.72 -8.98 -23.60
CA GLN A 24 -12.31 -9.92 -22.54
C GLN A 24 -13.41 -10.13 -21.49
N PHE A 25 -14.24 -9.13 -21.23
CA PHE A 25 -15.14 -9.16 -20.08
C PHE A 25 -16.62 -9.00 -20.44
N ASP A 26 -16.95 -8.79 -21.72
CA ASP A 26 -18.31 -8.60 -22.17
C ASP A 26 -19.04 -7.46 -21.41
N ILE A 27 -18.36 -6.30 -21.30
CA ILE A 27 -18.82 -5.12 -20.56
C ILE A 27 -18.91 -3.94 -21.53
N ASP A 28 -19.71 -4.07 -22.57
CA ASP A 28 -19.80 -3.07 -23.63
C ASP A 28 -20.31 -1.72 -23.13
N ASP A 29 -21.40 -1.74 -22.35
CA ASP A 29 -22.10 -0.52 -21.92
C ASP A 29 -21.25 0.39 -21.02
N ILE A 30 -20.36 -0.19 -20.23
CA ILE A 30 -19.59 0.56 -19.21
C ILE A 30 -18.11 0.73 -19.57
N ALA A 31 -17.60 0.03 -20.59
CA ALA A 31 -16.18 0.08 -20.96
C ALA A 31 -15.67 1.51 -21.22
N ILE A 32 -16.47 2.31 -21.92
CA ILE A 32 -16.14 3.72 -22.20
C ILE A 32 -16.10 4.55 -20.92
N ASN A 33 -17.04 4.31 -19.99
CA ASN A 33 -17.11 5.04 -18.73
C ASN A 33 -15.96 4.60 -17.79
N VAL A 34 -15.58 3.34 -17.81
CA VAL A 34 -14.39 2.84 -17.06
C VAL A 34 -13.13 3.52 -17.57
N GLU A 35 -12.94 3.61 -18.89
CA GLU A 35 -11.78 4.31 -19.45
C GLU A 35 -11.75 5.79 -19.07
N LYS A 36 -12.88 6.50 -19.19
CA LYS A 36 -13.00 7.90 -18.76
C LYS A 36 -12.68 8.08 -17.30
N SER A 37 -13.13 7.18 -16.45
CA SER A 37 -12.88 7.22 -15.00
C SER A 37 -11.40 6.97 -14.68
N VAL A 38 -10.73 6.06 -15.37
CA VAL A 38 -9.27 5.85 -15.26
C VAL A 38 -8.50 7.09 -15.70
N PHE A 39 -8.94 7.72 -16.78
CA PHE A 39 -8.31 8.97 -17.25
C PHE A 39 -8.48 10.10 -16.23
N ASN A 40 -9.68 10.29 -15.68
CA ASN A 40 -9.95 11.27 -14.63
C ASN A 40 -9.15 10.99 -13.34
N PHE A 41 -9.02 9.71 -12.93
CA PHE A 41 -8.14 9.30 -11.84
C PHE A 41 -6.70 9.72 -12.10
N THR A 42 -6.19 9.46 -13.33
CA THR A 42 -4.82 9.83 -13.71
C THR A 42 -4.60 11.34 -13.64
N ILE A 43 -5.57 12.15 -14.12
CA ILE A 43 -5.49 13.62 -14.03
C ILE A 43 -5.41 14.07 -12.57
N ARG A 44 -6.23 13.50 -11.69
CA ARG A 44 -6.25 13.82 -10.24
C ARG A 44 -4.94 13.47 -9.57
N GLU A 45 -4.45 12.27 -9.83
CA GLU A 45 -3.18 11.79 -9.29
C GLU A 45 -1.99 12.63 -9.75
N CYS A 46 -1.97 13.01 -11.03
CA CYS A 46 -0.95 13.91 -11.57
C CYS A 46 -1.04 15.31 -10.99
N THR A 47 -2.25 15.80 -10.67
CA THR A 47 -2.41 17.09 -9.98
C THR A 47 -1.81 17.02 -8.59
N PHE A 48 -2.12 15.97 -7.85
CA PHE A 48 -1.59 15.77 -6.50
C PHE A 48 -0.06 15.66 -6.47
N ARG A 49 0.51 14.94 -7.44
CA ARG A 49 1.97 14.75 -7.57
C ARG A 49 2.69 15.88 -8.31
N GLN A 50 1.98 16.92 -8.75
CA GLN A 50 2.52 18.04 -9.54
C GLN A 50 3.18 17.60 -10.86
N ILE A 51 2.67 16.55 -11.48
CA ILE A 51 3.16 15.99 -12.75
C ILE A 51 2.45 16.68 -13.93
N VAL A 52 3.20 17.01 -14.98
CA VAL A 52 2.65 17.62 -16.22
C VAL A 52 1.72 16.63 -16.92
N LYS A 53 0.45 17.02 -17.11
CA LYS A 53 -0.65 16.22 -17.69
C LYS A 53 -0.62 16.24 -19.23
N LYS A 54 0.42 15.66 -19.82
CA LYS A 54 0.57 15.53 -21.28
C LYS A 54 0.96 14.09 -21.62
N TRP A 55 0.40 13.57 -22.71
CA TRP A 55 0.73 12.23 -23.21
C TRP A 55 2.21 12.06 -23.61
N LYS A 56 2.93 13.14 -23.89
CA LYS A 56 4.37 13.12 -24.09
C LYS A 56 5.17 12.92 -22.80
N ASN A 57 4.53 13.07 -21.64
CA ASN A 57 5.18 12.89 -20.35
C ASN A 57 5.14 11.40 -19.97
N PRO A 58 6.29 10.72 -19.84
CA PRO A 58 6.36 9.30 -19.48
C PRO A 58 5.67 8.99 -18.13
N GLN A 59 5.81 9.88 -17.13
CA GLN A 59 5.21 9.69 -15.81
C GLN A 59 3.67 9.70 -15.86
N PHE A 60 3.09 10.60 -16.66
CA PHE A 60 1.65 10.61 -16.88
C PHE A 60 1.15 9.31 -17.51
N CYS A 61 1.85 8.86 -18.56
CA CYS A 61 1.51 7.60 -19.22
C CYS A 61 1.67 6.39 -18.30
N GLU A 62 2.68 6.39 -17.45
CA GLU A 62 2.94 5.28 -16.52
C GLU A 62 1.82 5.16 -15.48
N ILE A 63 1.36 6.26 -14.89
CA ILE A 63 0.24 6.28 -13.94
C ILE A 63 -1.02 5.73 -14.60
N TYR A 64 -1.33 6.20 -15.81
CA TYR A 64 -2.49 5.73 -16.58
C TYR A 64 -2.39 4.24 -16.89
N LEU A 65 -1.26 3.78 -17.43
CA LEU A 65 -1.02 2.37 -17.74
C LEU A 65 -1.04 1.46 -16.53
N SER A 66 -0.43 1.91 -15.43
CA SER A 66 -0.42 1.17 -14.18
C SER A 66 -1.85 0.93 -13.70
N ARG A 67 -2.69 1.97 -13.72
CA ARG A 67 -4.09 1.85 -13.30
C ARG A 67 -4.89 0.91 -14.21
N MET A 68 -4.71 1.03 -15.52
CA MET A 68 -5.33 0.13 -16.48
C MET A 68 -4.96 -1.34 -16.25
N ARG A 69 -3.66 -1.62 -16.09
CA ARG A 69 -3.18 -2.97 -15.82
C ARG A 69 -3.76 -3.53 -14.53
N THR A 70 -3.80 -2.72 -13.49
CA THR A 70 -4.42 -3.10 -12.21
C THR A 70 -5.86 -3.56 -12.41
N LEU A 71 -6.67 -2.79 -13.12
CA LEU A 71 -8.07 -3.14 -13.38
C LEU A 71 -8.19 -4.42 -14.20
N LEU A 72 -7.46 -4.53 -15.31
CA LEU A 72 -7.52 -5.71 -16.18
C LEU A 72 -7.11 -7.00 -15.43
N VAL A 73 -6.06 -6.94 -14.62
CA VAL A 73 -5.60 -8.10 -13.83
C VAL A 73 -6.64 -8.50 -12.80
N ASN A 74 -7.21 -7.55 -12.05
CA ASN A 74 -8.20 -7.87 -11.02
C ASN A 74 -9.53 -8.35 -11.61
N LEU A 75 -10.00 -7.75 -12.70
CA LEU A 75 -11.20 -8.22 -13.42
C LEU A 75 -11.02 -9.64 -13.96
N LYS A 76 -9.80 -9.99 -14.39
CA LYS A 76 -9.50 -11.34 -14.88
C LYS A 76 -9.37 -12.38 -13.76
N SER A 77 -8.80 -11.99 -12.63
CA SER A 77 -8.48 -12.92 -11.53
C SER A 77 -9.66 -13.14 -10.56
N ASN A 78 -10.62 -12.20 -10.50
CA ASN A 78 -11.73 -12.25 -9.55
C ASN A 78 -13.09 -12.19 -10.26
N GLN A 79 -13.72 -13.36 -10.42
CA GLN A 79 -15.02 -13.47 -11.09
C GLN A 79 -16.13 -12.74 -10.32
N GLN A 80 -16.13 -12.80 -9.00
CA GLN A 80 -17.14 -12.09 -8.18
C GLN A 80 -17.05 -10.58 -8.37
N PHE A 81 -15.83 -10.05 -8.45
CA PHE A 81 -15.61 -8.64 -8.72
C PHE A 81 -16.10 -8.25 -10.13
N LEU A 82 -15.85 -9.10 -11.12
CA LEU A 82 -16.37 -8.90 -12.48
C LEU A 82 -17.90 -8.86 -12.51
N ASP A 83 -18.55 -9.78 -11.79
CA ASP A 83 -20.01 -9.84 -11.71
C ASP A 83 -20.61 -8.60 -11.03
N GLN A 84 -19.97 -8.08 -9.99
CA GLN A 84 -20.35 -6.82 -9.34
C GLN A 84 -20.24 -5.62 -10.29
N VAL A 85 -19.23 -5.60 -11.15
CA VAL A 85 -19.08 -4.56 -12.18
C VAL A 85 -20.15 -4.71 -13.27
N LYS A 86 -20.43 -5.95 -13.73
CA LYS A 86 -21.50 -6.24 -14.72
C LYS A 86 -22.89 -5.85 -14.21
N THR A 87 -23.18 -6.13 -12.97
CA THR A 87 -24.47 -5.79 -12.32
C THR A 87 -24.57 -4.31 -11.94
N LYS A 88 -23.55 -3.49 -12.26
CA LYS A 88 -23.48 -2.06 -11.93
C LYS A 88 -23.56 -1.76 -10.43
N GLN A 89 -23.24 -2.71 -9.57
CA GLN A 89 -23.12 -2.50 -8.12
C GLN A 89 -21.92 -1.60 -7.81
N ILE A 90 -20.86 -1.71 -8.63
CA ILE A 90 -19.69 -0.85 -8.55
C ILE A 90 -19.73 0.14 -9.70
N THR A 91 -19.75 1.43 -9.38
CA THR A 91 -19.72 2.47 -10.41
C THR A 91 -18.33 2.55 -11.07
N PRO A 92 -18.24 2.95 -12.35
CA PRO A 92 -16.96 3.13 -13.03
C PRO A 92 -16.00 4.08 -12.30
N GLU A 93 -16.54 5.09 -11.61
CA GLU A 93 -15.76 6.07 -10.84
C GLU A 93 -15.15 5.42 -9.60
N THR A 94 -15.96 4.67 -8.85
CA THR A 94 -15.49 3.90 -7.69
C THR A 94 -14.43 2.89 -8.13
N LEU A 95 -14.68 2.16 -9.22
CA LEU A 95 -13.75 1.19 -9.79
C LEU A 95 -12.38 1.81 -10.09
N ALA A 96 -12.37 3.04 -10.62
CA ALA A 96 -11.11 3.74 -10.92
C ALA A 96 -10.32 4.17 -9.68
N ILE A 97 -10.93 4.23 -8.49
CA ILE A 97 -10.30 4.69 -7.24
C ILE A 97 -9.95 3.51 -6.31
N MET A 98 -10.69 2.41 -6.38
CA MET A 98 -10.53 1.24 -5.50
C MET A 98 -9.09 0.76 -5.43
N THR A 99 -8.67 0.39 -4.24
CA THR A 99 -7.35 -0.21 -4.00
C THR A 99 -7.30 -1.68 -4.44
N HIS A 100 -6.12 -2.25 -4.59
CA HIS A 100 -5.96 -3.68 -4.89
C HIS A 100 -6.61 -4.59 -3.83
N GLN A 101 -6.61 -4.14 -2.57
CA GLN A 101 -7.16 -4.85 -1.44
C GLN A 101 -8.69 -4.91 -1.50
N GLU A 102 -9.32 -3.80 -1.91
CA GLU A 102 -10.77 -3.72 -2.10
C GLU A 102 -11.25 -4.52 -3.30
N MET A 103 -10.43 -4.61 -4.37
CA MET A 103 -10.77 -5.40 -5.56
C MET A 103 -10.67 -6.91 -5.33
N SER A 104 -9.84 -7.37 -4.40
CA SER A 104 -9.63 -8.79 -4.11
C SER A 104 -9.40 -9.04 -2.61
N PRO A 105 -10.40 -8.79 -1.76
CA PRO A 105 -10.25 -8.83 -0.30
C PRO A 105 -9.82 -10.21 0.21
N GLU A 106 -10.28 -11.30 -0.41
CA GLU A 106 -9.92 -12.65 0.01
C GLU A 106 -8.44 -12.96 -0.14
N GLN A 107 -7.85 -12.56 -1.27
CA GLN A 107 -6.42 -12.77 -1.53
C GLN A 107 -5.53 -11.95 -0.59
N TRP A 108 -6.03 -10.80 -0.12
CA TRP A 108 -5.26 -9.90 0.75
C TRP A 108 -5.49 -10.14 2.23
N ARG A 109 -6.57 -10.84 2.63
CA ARG A 109 -6.95 -11.08 4.03
C ARG A 109 -5.77 -11.62 4.86
N GLU A 110 -5.19 -12.73 4.44
CA GLU A 110 -4.09 -13.36 5.17
C GLU A 110 -2.86 -12.43 5.32
N ARG A 111 -2.55 -11.69 4.25
CA ARG A 111 -1.42 -10.73 4.27
C ARG A 111 -1.68 -9.56 5.20
N ILE A 112 -2.90 -9.03 5.21
CA ILE A 112 -3.33 -7.94 6.08
C ILE A 112 -3.31 -8.42 7.54
N GLU A 113 -3.87 -9.58 7.85
CA GLU A 113 -3.86 -10.15 9.20
C GLU A 113 -2.43 -10.38 9.70
N ARG A 114 -1.56 -10.90 8.84
CA ARG A 114 -0.15 -11.09 9.18
C ARG A 114 0.53 -9.76 9.48
N LYS A 115 0.28 -8.73 8.68
CA LYS A 115 0.83 -7.41 8.91
C LYS A 115 0.31 -6.80 10.22
N ILE A 116 -0.99 -6.88 10.48
CA ILE A 116 -1.59 -6.40 11.73
C ILE A 116 -0.94 -7.10 12.95
N LYS A 117 -0.74 -8.42 12.90
CA LYS A 117 -0.07 -9.16 13.98
C LYS A 117 1.36 -8.67 14.21
N ILE A 118 2.11 -8.44 13.13
CA ILE A 118 3.48 -7.91 13.21
C ILE A 118 3.47 -6.51 13.81
N ASP A 119 2.62 -5.62 13.31
CA ASP A 119 2.53 -4.25 13.80
C ASP A 119 2.10 -4.23 15.28
N GLN A 120 1.13 -5.05 15.67
CA GLN A 120 0.73 -5.22 17.07
C GLN A 120 1.89 -5.70 17.95
N SER A 121 2.69 -6.66 17.48
CA SER A 121 3.84 -7.16 18.25
C SER A 121 4.94 -6.10 18.42
N HIS A 122 5.11 -5.22 17.44
CA HIS A 122 6.05 -4.10 17.54
C HIS A 122 5.57 -2.99 18.49
N PHE A 123 4.26 -2.76 18.56
CA PHE A 123 3.67 -1.74 19.45
C PHE A 123 3.35 -2.26 20.86
N GLN A 124 3.17 -3.56 21.02
CA GLN A 124 3.12 -4.18 22.34
C GLN A 124 4.53 -4.22 22.90
N THR A 125 4.97 -3.12 23.49
CA THR A 125 6.07 -3.18 24.46
C THR A 125 5.66 -4.20 25.51
N ASN A 126 6.44 -5.25 25.71
CA ASN A 126 6.23 -6.25 26.75
C ASN A 126 6.28 -5.54 28.11
N ILE A 127 5.14 -4.99 28.53
CA ILE A 127 4.97 -4.30 29.84
C ILE A 127 5.17 -5.32 30.97
N GLU A 128 4.99 -6.61 30.66
CA GLU A 128 5.18 -7.72 31.62
C GLU A 128 6.64 -7.99 31.99
N ALA A 129 7.60 -7.53 31.20
CA ALA A 129 9.03 -7.67 31.49
C ALA A 129 9.60 -6.51 32.31
N SER A 130 8.80 -5.86 33.15
CA SER A 130 9.33 -4.83 34.04
C SER A 130 10.14 -5.46 35.16
N THR A 131 11.32 -4.93 35.40
CA THR A 131 12.20 -5.34 36.48
C THR A 131 12.28 -4.28 37.55
N ASP A 132 12.26 -4.65 38.78
CA ASP A 132 12.44 -3.74 39.93
C ASP A 132 13.92 -3.43 40.24
N MET A 133 14.84 -4.05 39.49
CA MET A 133 16.30 -3.88 39.73
C MET A 133 16.79 -2.46 39.42
N PHE A 134 16.12 -1.73 38.55
CA PHE A 134 16.56 -0.40 38.13
C PHE A 134 15.55 0.67 38.53
N THR A 135 16.06 1.78 39.06
CA THR A 135 15.25 2.95 39.41
C THR A 135 15.52 4.11 38.45
N CYS A 136 14.50 4.64 37.84
CA CYS A 136 14.62 5.78 36.91
C CYS A 136 15.05 7.05 37.65
N LYS A 137 16.14 7.67 37.23
CA LYS A 137 16.63 8.93 37.83
C LYS A 137 15.72 10.13 37.58
N LYS A 138 14.82 10.07 36.57
CA LYS A 138 13.91 11.19 36.21
C LYS A 138 12.62 11.14 37.02
N CYS A 139 11.89 10.02 37.02
CA CYS A 139 10.61 9.88 37.67
C CYS A 139 10.62 9.00 38.92
N LYS A 140 11.78 8.44 39.30
CA LYS A 140 12.00 7.56 40.44
C LYS A 140 11.16 6.29 40.44
N SER A 141 10.56 5.96 39.29
CA SER A 141 9.83 4.72 39.12
C SER A 141 10.79 3.52 39.04
N LYS A 142 10.33 2.37 39.58
CA LYS A 142 11.00 1.07 39.47
C LYS A 142 10.52 0.26 38.28
N ARG A 143 9.53 0.73 37.52
CA ARG A 143 9.01 0.05 36.34
C ARG A 143 9.93 0.30 35.15
N CYS A 144 10.97 -0.52 35.03
CA CYS A 144 11.96 -0.43 33.97
C CYS A 144 12.05 -1.78 33.24
N THR A 145 12.28 -1.70 31.94
CA THR A 145 12.68 -2.86 31.13
C THR A 145 14.14 -2.74 30.77
N PHE A 146 14.85 -3.86 30.60
CA PHE A 146 16.23 -3.85 30.19
C PHE A 146 16.51 -4.95 29.15
N TYR A 147 17.56 -4.75 28.39
CA TYR A 147 18.17 -5.77 27.54
C TYR A 147 19.68 -5.60 27.55
N GLU A 148 20.37 -6.71 27.37
CA GLU A 148 21.82 -6.75 27.34
C GLU A 148 22.30 -6.89 25.89
N MET A 149 23.32 -6.11 25.53
CA MET A 149 23.92 -6.18 24.22
C MET A 149 25.44 -6.06 24.32
N GLN A 150 26.15 -6.94 23.64
CA GLN A 150 27.58 -6.84 23.51
C GLN A 150 27.94 -5.74 22.52
N THR A 151 28.41 -4.60 23.02
CA THR A 151 28.77 -3.41 22.20
C THR A 151 30.26 -3.24 22.04
N ARG A 152 31.05 -4.06 22.73
CA ARG A 152 32.52 -4.02 22.72
C ARG A 152 33.09 -5.39 22.34
N SER A 153 34.29 -5.73 22.78
CA SER A 153 34.89 -7.02 22.50
C SER A 153 34.24 -8.17 23.34
N ALA A 154 34.42 -9.42 22.88
CA ALA A 154 33.80 -10.58 23.52
C ALA A 154 34.26 -10.80 24.99
N ASP A 155 35.42 -10.24 25.37
CA ASP A 155 36.01 -10.38 26.71
C ASP A 155 35.49 -9.32 27.70
N GLU A 156 34.68 -8.36 27.26
CA GLU A 156 34.10 -7.33 28.11
C GLU A 156 32.66 -7.67 28.51
N PRO A 157 32.19 -7.21 29.69
CA PRO A 157 30.81 -7.41 30.09
C PRO A 157 29.83 -6.75 29.12
N ALA A 158 28.66 -7.34 28.88
CA ALA A 158 27.60 -6.80 28.05
C ALA A 158 27.11 -5.47 28.61
N THR A 159 26.82 -4.53 27.73
CA THR A 159 26.22 -3.25 28.08
C THR A 159 24.72 -3.44 28.30
N ILE A 160 24.20 -2.98 29.44
CA ILE A 160 22.79 -3.04 29.77
C ILE A 160 22.10 -1.76 29.33
N PHE A 161 21.13 -1.87 28.44
CA PHE A 161 20.26 -0.76 28.01
C PHE A 161 18.96 -0.83 28.80
N ILE A 162 18.61 0.23 29.46
CA ILE A 162 17.46 0.30 30.37
C ILE A 162 16.50 1.37 29.87
N THR A 163 15.20 1.05 29.86
CA THR A 163 14.13 2.00 29.49
C THR A 163 13.07 2.04 30.57
N CYS A 164 12.77 3.24 31.06
CA CYS A 164 11.68 3.45 32.02
C CYS A 164 10.34 3.41 31.28
N LEU A 165 9.40 2.56 31.73
CA LEU A 165 8.07 2.42 31.16
C LEU A 165 7.16 3.60 31.45
N ASP A 166 7.37 4.31 32.56
CA ASP A 166 6.48 5.40 32.97
C ASP A 166 6.83 6.74 32.31
N CYS A 167 8.09 7.04 32.06
CA CYS A 167 8.50 8.32 31.48
C CYS A 167 9.24 8.20 30.13
N GLY A 168 9.44 7.00 29.61
CA GLY A 168 10.11 6.73 28.34
C GLY A 168 11.62 7.04 28.31
N LYS A 169 12.23 7.40 29.44
CA LYS A 169 13.67 7.69 29.50
C LYS A 169 14.49 6.42 29.36
N SER A 170 15.42 6.42 28.42
CA SER A 170 16.39 5.32 28.25
C SER A 170 17.78 5.76 28.72
N TRP A 171 18.55 4.82 29.27
CA TRP A 171 19.95 4.99 29.65
C TRP A 171 20.69 3.66 29.57
N ARG A 172 22.00 3.70 29.64
CA ARG A 172 22.87 2.52 29.66
C ARG A 172 23.61 2.42 31.01
N ASN A 173 23.88 1.19 31.39
CA ASN A 173 24.71 0.84 32.56
C ASN A 173 25.83 -0.10 32.14
#